data_7b8abee3e52513f2f4435583c7451e8b
#
_entry.id   7b8abee3e52513f2f4435583c7451e8b
#
_cell.length_a   1.000
_cell.length_b   1.000
_cell.length_c   1.000
_cell.angle_alpha   90.00
_cell.angle_beta   90.00
_cell.angle_gamma   90.00
#
_symmetry.space_group_name_H-M   'P 1'
#
loop_
_entity.id
_entity.type
_entity.pdbx_description
1 polymer ?
#
loop_
_entity_poly.entity_id
_entity_poly.type
_entity_poly.pdbx_seq_one_letter_code
_entity_poly.pdbx_strand_id
1 'polypeptide(L)'
;MKKGKVVNLVQEPEIFYEIQNKYDRIVSILGGSLQVGQVVNSDIDLINISRKGLPKSVVVSISNILGISMEKMSTLIHVSHRTMQRKADDELLNVFRTEQILEIAEVISRGIEVLGTIDSFSKWLHTEIRALNYKKPLDFLDTSFGTKLIKDILGRLEYGVYS
;
A
#
# COMPACT_ATOMS: atom_id res chain seq x y z
N MET A 1 -2.35 -27.03 -33.72
CA MET A 1 -1.90 -25.72 -33.21
C MET A 1 -2.84 -25.28 -32.12
N LYS A 2 -2.43 -25.38 -30.86
CA LYS A 2 -3.18 -24.80 -29.74
C LYS A 2 -2.92 -23.28 -29.75
N LYS A 3 -3.93 -22.50 -30.12
CA LYS A 3 -3.89 -21.04 -29.93
C LYS A 3 -3.79 -20.77 -28.42
N GLY A 4 -2.61 -20.33 -27.99
CA GLY A 4 -2.44 -19.83 -26.63
C GLY A 4 -3.41 -18.67 -26.40
N LYS A 5 -4.30 -18.81 -25.42
CA LYS A 5 -5.06 -17.67 -24.91
C LYS A 5 -4.06 -16.63 -24.45
N VAL A 6 -4.01 -15.50 -25.12
CA VAL A 6 -3.35 -14.30 -24.59
C VAL A 6 -4.17 -13.91 -23.39
N VAL A 7 -3.69 -14.25 -22.19
CA VAL A 7 -4.28 -13.79 -20.95
C VAL A 7 -4.06 -12.28 -20.92
N ASN A 8 -5.14 -11.54 -21.00
CA ASN A 8 -5.11 -10.09 -20.98
C ASN A 8 -4.82 -9.67 -19.52
N LEU A 9 -3.54 -9.49 -19.20
CA LEU A 9 -3.04 -9.14 -17.84
C LEU A 9 -3.71 -7.89 -17.23
N VAL A 10 -4.46 -7.13 -18.01
CA VAL A 10 -5.20 -5.94 -17.57
C VAL A 10 -6.55 -6.28 -16.91
N GLN A 11 -7.07 -7.51 -17.09
CA GLN A 11 -8.41 -7.89 -16.63
C GLN A 11 -8.46 -8.69 -15.31
N GLU A 12 -7.32 -9.13 -14.75
CA GLU A 12 -7.28 -9.94 -13.53
C GLU A 12 -6.20 -9.47 -12.54
N PRO A 13 -6.21 -8.22 -12.05
CA PRO A 13 -5.25 -7.77 -11.04
C PRO A 13 -5.41 -8.52 -9.71
N GLU A 14 -6.57 -9.09 -9.44
CA GLU A 14 -6.88 -9.78 -8.19
C GLU A 14 -6.14 -11.12 -8.06
N ILE A 15 -6.08 -11.91 -9.13
CA ILE A 15 -5.36 -13.22 -9.14
C ILE A 15 -3.84 -13.00 -9.00
N PHE A 16 -3.35 -11.90 -9.50
CA PHE A 16 -1.93 -11.57 -9.43
C PHE A 16 -1.44 -11.36 -7.98
N TYR A 17 -2.27 -10.78 -7.11
CA TYR A 17 -1.93 -10.55 -5.71
C TYR A 17 -2.03 -11.81 -4.83
N GLU A 18 -2.89 -12.78 -5.17
CA GLU A 18 -3.03 -14.03 -4.41
C GLU A 18 -1.81 -14.95 -4.51
N ILE A 19 -1.10 -14.93 -5.64
CA ILE A 19 -0.01 -15.87 -5.94
C ILE A 19 1.36 -15.33 -5.48
N GLN A 20 1.46 -14.03 -5.21
CA GLN A 20 2.72 -13.37 -4.89
C GLN A 20 3.11 -13.47 -3.41
N ASN A 21 4.42 -13.56 -3.16
CA ASN A 21 4.92 -13.37 -1.81
C ASN A 21 4.76 -11.90 -1.34
N LYS A 22 4.98 -11.65 -0.06
CA LYS A 22 4.85 -10.30 0.56
C LYS A 22 5.60 -9.22 -0.22
N TYR A 23 6.82 -9.49 -0.64
CA TYR A 23 7.67 -8.47 -1.27
C TYR A 23 7.24 -8.17 -2.70
N ASP A 24 6.83 -9.18 -3.46
CA ASP A 24 6.28 -8.99 -4.80
C ASP A 24 4.99 -8.15 -4.76
N ARG A 25 4.13 -8.41 -3.77
CA ARG A 25 2.93 -7.58 -3.56
C ARG A 25 3.30 -6.13 -3.23
N ILE A 26 4.24 -5.91 -2.32
CA ILE A 26 4.70 -4.55 -1.98
C ILE A 26 5.23 -3.84 -3.22
N VAL A 27 6.08 -4.47 -4.01
CA VAL A 27 6.60 -3.89 -5.27
C VAL A 27 5.47 -3.51 -6.21
N SER A 28 4.48 -4.39 -6.39
CA SER A 28 3.30 -4.11 -7.24
C SER A 28 2.47 -2.94 -6.71
N ILE A 29 2.25 -2.86 -5.41
CA ILE A 29 1.53 -1.77 -4.73
C ILE A 29 2.25 -0.44 -4.93
N LEU A 30 3.57 -0.44 -4.91
CA LEU A 30 4.42 0.73 -5.15
C LEU A 30 4.47 1.18 -6.63
N GLY A 31 3.80 0.47 -7.53
CA GLY A 31 3.75 0.81 -8.96
C GLY A 31 4.70 -0.02 -9.84
N GLY A 32 5.29 -1.07 -9.28
CA GLY A 32 6.13 -2.03 -10.00
C GLY A 32 7.64 -1.80 -9.89
N SER A 33 8.40 -2.72 -10.45
CA SER A 33 9.87 -2.76 -10.31
C SER A 33 10.57 -1.52 -10.85
N LEU A 34 10.03 -0.89 -11.90
CA LEU A 34 10.59 0.34 -12.48
C LEU A 34 10.53 1.51 -11.49
N GLN A 35 9.46 1.61 -10.72
CA GLN A 35 9.30 2.67 -9.72
C GLN A 35 10.20 2.43 -8.50
N VAL A 36 10.31 1.18 -8.06
CA VAL A 36 11.14 0.80 -6.91
C VAL A 36 12.64 0.86 -7.25
N GLY A 37 13.00 0.55 -8.50
CA GLY A 37 14.35 0.66 -9.02
C GLY A 37 15.35 -0.37 -8.49
N GLN A 38 14.87 -1.42 -7.81
CA GLN A 38 15.68 -2.55 -7.33
C GLN A 38 14.82 -3.77 -7.04
N VAL A 39 15.45 -4.92 -6.93
CA VAL A 39 14.81 -6.16 -6.48
C VAL A 39 14.55 -6.10 -4.98
N VAL A 40 13.41 -6.63 -4.54
CA VAL A 40 12.99 -6.64 -3.13
C VAL A 40 12.62 -8.07 -2.74
N ASN A 41 13.42 -8.67 -1.88
CA ASN A 41 13.22 -10.04 -1.39
C ASN A 41 13.30 -10.16 0.14
N SER A 42 13.63 -9.06 0.82
CA SER A 42 13.86 -9.05 2.27
C SER A 42 13.50 -7.71 2.90
N ASP A 43 13.35 -7.69 4.21
CA ASP A 43 13.18 -6.45 4.97
C ASP A 43 14.43 -5.55 4.88
N ILE A 44 15.63 -6.14 4.67
CA ILE A 44 16.86 -5.36 4.43
C ILE A 44 16.73 -4.54 3.13
N ASP A 45 16.12 -5.11 2.09
CA ASP A 45 15.89 -4.38 0.84
C ASP A 45 14.92 -3.21 1.06
N LEU A 46 13.88 -3.38 1.89
CA LEU A 46 12.97 -2.29 2.27
C LEU A 46 13.70 -1.17 3.05
N ILE A 47 14.61 -1.54 3.95
CA ILE A 47 15.46 -0.57 4.66
C ILE A 47 16.34 0.19 3.67
N ASN A 48 16.93 -0.48 2.69
CA ASN A 48 17.76 0.16 1.67
C ASN A 48 16.93 1.12 0.80
N ILE A 49 15.70 0.73 0.44
CA ILE A 49 14.76 1.61 -0.28
C ILE A 49 14.42 2.84 0.56
N SER A 50 14.17 2.67 1.86
CA SER A 50 13.84 3.81 2.72
C SER A 50 14.97 4.84 2.76
N ARG A 51 16.21 4.39 2.79
CA ARG A 51 17.41 5.25 2.77
C ARG A 51 17.64 5.93 1.42
N LYS A 52 17.40 5.21 0.33
CA LYS A 52 17.52 5.74 -1.05
C LYS A 52 16.42 6.74 -1.36
N GLY A 53 15.20 6.47 -0.94
CA GLY A 53 14.00 7.21 -1.28
C GLY A 53 13.21 6.56 -2.43
N LEU A 54 11.89 6.73 -2.38
CA LEU A 54 10.97 6.36 -3.45
C LEU A 54 10.55 7.60 -4.24
N PRO A 55 10.30 7.49 -5.55
CA PRO A 55 9.84 8.62 -6.35
C PRO A 55 8.39 8.99 -5.99
N LYS A 56 8.03 10.25 -6.20
CA LYS A 56 6.66 10.76 -5.99
C LYS A 56 5.59 9.94 -6.70
N SER A 57 5.89 9.39 -7.88
CA SER A 57 4.93 8.56 -8.65
C SER A 57 4.38 7.37 -7.85
N VAL A 58 5.13 6.86 -6.88
CA VAL A 58 4.67 5.81 -5.95
C VAL A 58 3.49 6.28 -5.10
N VAL A 59 3.46 7.55 -4.72
CA VAL A 59 2.36 8.14 -3.94
C VAL A 59 1.05 8.09 -4.73
N VAL A 60 1.11 8.30 -6.04
CA VAL A 60 -0.05 8.17 -6.93
C VAL A 60 -0.57 6.74 -6.97
N SER A 61 0.32 5.76 -7.12
CA SER A 61 -0.04 4.34 -7.07
C SER A 61 -0.79 3.98 -5.79
N ILE A 62 -0.26 4.36 -4.65
CA ILE A 62 -0.87 4.07 -3.34
C ILE A 62 -2.20 4.80 -3.17
N SER A 63 -2.29 6.08 -3.55
CA SER A 63 -3.55 6.84 -3.44
C SER A 63 -4.68 6.19 -4.25
N ASN A 64 -4.37 5.66 -5.43
CA ASN A 64 -5.33 4.94 -6.26
C ASN A 64 -5.82 3.65 -5.59
N ILE A 65 -4.92 2.86 -5.02
CA ILE A 65 -5.28 1.63 -4.30
C ILE A 65 -6.12 1.93 -3.05
N LEU A 66 -5.77 2.97 -2.30
CA LEU A 66 -6.51 3.39 -1.12
C LEU A 66 -7.87 4.05 -1.47
N GLY A 67 -8.10 4.41 -2.73
CA GLY A 67 -9.31 5.11 -3.17
C GLY A 67 -9.44 6.52 -2.58
N ILE A 68 -8.33 7.24 -2.46
CA ILE A 68 -8.29 8.59 -1.88
C ILE A 68 -7.66 9.60 -2.85
N SER A 69 -7.94 10.87 -2.62
CA SER A 69 -7.32 11.96 -3.37
C SER A 69 -5.83 12.14 -3.00
N MET A 70 -5.07 12.76 -3.90
CA MET A 70 -3.68 13.16 -3.62
C MET A 70 -3.59 14.15 -2.45
N GLU A 71 -4.60 14.96 -2.23
CA GLU A 71 -4.69 15.85 -1.07
C GLU A 71 -4.77 15.06 0.23
N LYS A 72 -5.67 14.08 0.32
CA LYS A 72 -5.79 13.17 1.48
C LYS A 72 -4.51 12.35 1.67
N MET A 73 -3.93 11.84 0.58
CA MET A 73 -2.67 11.09 0.63
C MET A 73 -1.52 11.97 1.17
N SER A 74 -1.42 13.21 0.71
CA SER A 74 -0.44 14.18 1.21
C SER A 74 -0.58 14.41 2.72
N THR A 75 -1.82 14.48 3.22
CA THR A 75 -2.11 14.58 4.67
C THR A 75 -1.60 13.35 5.41
N LEU A 76 -1.84 12.15 4.90
CA LEU A 76 -1.39 10.89 5.53
C LEU A 76 0.13 10.82 5.67
N ILE A 77 0.88 11.33 4.70
CA ILE A 77 2.35 11.34 4.74
C ILE A 77 2.95 12.66 5.25
N HIS A 78 2.13 13.54 5.84
CA HIS A 78 2.55 14.80 6.44
C HIS A 78 3.32 15.74 5.49
N VAL A 79 2.90 15.80 4.24
CA VAL A 79 3.41 16.74 3.24
C VAL A 79 2.27 17.65 2.82
N SER A 80 2.52 18.96 2.67
CA SER A 80 1.45 19.82 2.15
C SER A 80 1.11 19.43 0.71
N HIS A 81 -0.16 19.50 0.35
CA HIS A 81 -0.61 19.20 -1.02
C HIS A 81 0.13 20.06 -2.05
N ARG A 82 0.36 21.33 -1.75
CA ARG A 82 1.14 22.24 -2.59
C ARG A 82 2.57 21.78 -2.79
N THR A 83 3.23 21.30 -1.73
CA THR A 83 4.60 20.76 -1.83
C THR A 83 4.61 19.51 -2.71
N MET A 84 3.62 18.63 -2.53
CA MET A 84 3.49 17.43 -3.35
C MET A 84 3.24 17.75 -4.81
N GLN A 85 2.41 18.73 -5.13
CA GLN A 85 2.14 19.16 -6.51
C GLN A 85 3.38 19.72 -7.22
N ARG A 86 4.28 20.39 -6.49
CA ARG A 86 5.50 20.98 -7.05
C ARG A 86 6.60 19.98 -7.36
N LYS A 87 6.58 18.82 -6.72
CA LYS A 87 7.57 17.77 -6.96
C LYS A 87 7.35 17.16 -8.35
N ALA A 88 8.46 16.92 -9.07
CA ALA A 88 8.43 16.09 -10.26
C ALA A 88 8.10 14.63 -9.92
N ASP A 89 7.54 13.86 -10.85
CA ASP A 89 7.10 12.48 -10.61
C ASP A 89 8.26 11.53 -10.25
N ASP A 90 9.46 11.81 -10.75
CA ASP A 90 10.70 11.07 -10.50
C ASP A 90 11.50 11.62 -9.30
N GLU A 91 11.08 12.73 -8.72
CA GLU A 91 11.74 13.31 -7.55
C GLU A 91 11.57 12.41 -6.33
N LEU A 92 12.69 12.08 -5.68
CA LEU A 92 12.71 11.18 -4.54
C LEU A 92 12.16 11.83 -3.27
N LEU A 93 11.40 11.08 -2.53
CA LEU A 93 10.96 11.42 -1.18
C LEU A 93 12.13 11.19 -0.20
N ASN A 94 12.14 11.93 0.90
CA ASN A 94 13.12 11.72 1.95
C ASN A 94 12.86 10.38 2.71
N VAL A 95 13.80 9.98 3.55
CA VAL A 95 13.75 8.73 4.34
C VAL A 95 12.44 8.59 5.08
N PHE A 96 12.02 9.59 5.85
CA PHE A 96 10.82 9.52 6.69
C PHE A 96 9.54 9.33 5.87
N ARG A 97 9.43 10.01 4.73
CA ARG A 97 8.25 9.87 3.85
C ARG A 97 8.26 8.53 3.14
N THR A 98 9.44 8.06 2.76
CA THR A 98 9.60 6.74 2.14
C THR A 98 9.24 5.63 3.14
N GLU A 99 9.70 5.70 4.38
CA GLU A 99 9.31 4.74 5.43
C GLU A 99 7.80 4.72 5.64
N GLN A 100 7.16 5.86 5.72
CA GLN A 100 5.72 5.97 5.89
C GLN A 100 4.96 5.35 4.71
N ILE A 101 5.43 5.56 3.48
CA ILE A 101 4.90 4.93 2.28
C ILE A 101 5.05 3.41 2.34
N LEU A 102 6.21 2.90 2.76
CA LEU A 102 6.47 1.47 2.92
C LEU A 102 5.58 0.85 3.99
N GLU A 103 5.37 1.50 5.12
CA GLU A 103 4.46 1.05 6.17
C GLU A 103 3.00 0.95 5.66
N ILE A 104 2.55 1.95 4.88
CA ILE A 104 1.22 1.92 4.25
C ILE A 104 1.16 0.78 3.23
N ALA A 105 2.18 0.58 2.42
CA ALA A 105 2.24 -0.52 1.46
C ALA A 105 2.19 -1.91 2.15
N GLU A 106 2.82 -2.06 3.31
CA GLU A 106 2.70 -3.27 4.12
C GLU A 106 1.28 -3.50 4.64
N VAL A 107 0.58 -2.45 5.08
CA VAL A 107 -0.83 -2.53 5.49
C VAL A 107 -1.70 -2.99 4.32
N ILE A 108 -1.50 -2.41 3.14
CA ILE A 108 -2.24 -2.79 1.93
C ILE A 108 -1.96 -4.26 1.59
N SER A 109 -0.69 -4.67 1.57
CA SER A 109 -0.29 -6.05 1.30
C SER A 109 -0.95 -7.03 2.27
N ARG A 110 -0.94 -6.72 3.57
CA ARG A 110 -1.58 -7.53 4.60
C ARG A 110 -3.10 -7.54 4.47
N GLY A 111 -3.69 -6.40 4.14
CA GLY A 111 -5.13 -6.28 3.92
C GLY A 111 -5.63 -7.13 2.74
N ILE A 112 -4.91 -7.13 1.62
CA ILE A 112 -5.22 -7.98 0.47
C ILE A 112 -5.09 -9.46 0.84
N GLU A 113 -4.03 -9.84 1.55
CA GLU A 113 -3.81 -11.22 2.01
C GLU A 113 -4.96 -11.73 2.89
N VAL A 114 -5.44 -10.91 3.82
CA VAL A 114 -6.50 -11.30 4.78
C VAL A 114 -7.90 -11.23 4.18
N LEU A 115 -8.17 -10.21 3.37
CA LEU A 115 -9.52 -9.91 2.85
C LEU A 115 -9.72 -10.39 1.41
N GLY A 116 -8.67 -10.90 0.76
CA GLY A 116 -8.69 -11.58 -0.53
C GLY A 116 -8.47 -10.67 -1.73
N THR A 117 -9.02 -9.47 -1.76
CA THR A 117 -8.95 -8.56 -2.92
C THR A 117 -8.67 -7.11 -2.51
N ILE A 118 -8.17 -6.31 -3.46
CA ILE A 118 -8.04 -4.85 -3.29
C ILE A 118 -9.39 -4.22 -2.98
N ASP A 119 -10.45 -4.66 -3.65
CA ASP A 119 -11.81 -4.13 -3.50
C ASP A 119 -12.34 -4.38 -2.09
N SER A 120 -12.19 -5.60 -1.58
CA SER A 120 -12.59 -5.95 -0.21
C SER A 120 -11.79 -5.18 0.82
N PHE A 121 -10.48 -5.04 0.62
CA PHE A 121 -9.63 -4.23 1.48
C PHE A 121 -10.03 -2.75 1.45
N SER A 122 -10.25 -2.17 0.26
CA SER A 122 -10.68 -0.78 0.12
C SER A 122 -12.01 -0.52 0.83
N LYS A 123 -13.00 -1.39 0.66
CA LYS A 123 -14.29 -1.29 1.37
C LYS A 123 -14.10 -1.32 2.88
N TRP A 124 -13.31 -2.26 3.38
CA TRP A 124 -13.02 -2.38 4.81
C TRP A 124 -12.30 -1.13 5.34
N LEU A 125 -11.32 -0.62 4.59
CA LEU A 125 -10.54 0.56 4.96
C LEU A 125 -11.40 1.82 5.15
N HIS A 126 -12.49 1.93 4.39
CA HIS A 126 -13.44 3.07 4.43
C HIS A 126 -14.66 2.80 5.33
N THR A 127 -14.74 1.65 5.99
CA THR A 127 -15.85 1.29 6.89
C THR A 127 -15.49 1.62 8.34
N GLU A 128 -16.42 2.22 9.08
CA GLU A 128 -16.28 2.42 10.52
C GLU A 128 -16.32 1.08 11.25
N ILE A 129 -15.33 0.79 12.08
CA ILE A 129 -15.24 -0.48 12.80
C ILE A 129 -15.22 -0.29 14.32
N ARG A 130 -15.85 -1.21 15.03
CA ARG A 130 -15.96 -1.15 16.51
C ARG A 130 -14.59 -1.14 17.20
N ALA A 131 -13.65 -1.94 16.69
CA ALA A 131 -12.29 -2.03 17.25
C ALA A 131 -11.52 -0.70 17.23
N LEU A 132 -11.96 0.28 16.44
CA LEU A 132 -11.40 1.64 16.36
C LEU A 132 -12.37 2.71 16.90
N ASN A 133 -13.24 2.35 17.83
CA ASN A 133 -14.26 3.25 18.36
C ASN A 133 -15.12 3.88 17.26
N TYR A 134 -15.55 3.07 16.29
CA TYR A 134 -16.36 3.48 15.12
C TYR A 134 -15.67 4.52 14.24
N LYS A 135 -14.35 4.48 14.16
CA LYS A 135 -13.56 5.22 13.18
C LYS A 135 -13.14 4.30 12.02
N LYS A 136 -12.75 4.92 10.91
CA LYS A 136 -12.29 4.20 9.72
C LYS A 136 -10.82 3.80 9.87
N PRO A 137 -10.43 2.58 9.48
CA PRO A 137 -9.01 2.19 9.45
C PRO A 137 -8.11 3.15 8.68
N LEU A 138 -8.62 3.75 7.60
CA LEU A 138 -7.92 4.76 6.80
C LEU A 138 -7.36 5.91 7.65
N ASP A 139 -8.10 6.35 8.66
CA ASP A 139 -7.72 7.51 9.48
C ASP A 139 -6.54 7.25 10.41
N PHE A 140 -6.08 6.00 10.51
CA PHE A 140 -4.95 5.58 11.34
C PHE A 140 -3.66 5.34 10.54
N LEU A 141 -3.67 5.53 9.23
CA LEU A 141 -2.51 5.29 8.38
C LEU A 141 -1.50 6.45 8.36
N ASP A 142 -1.73 7.49 9.13
CA ASP A 142 -0.89 8.68 9.22
C ASP A 142 0.28 8.55 10.21
N THR A 143 0.34 7.48 10.98
CA THR A 143 1.39 7.23 11.98
C THR A 143 1.84 5.78 12.00
N SER A 144 3.09 5.52 12.42
CA SER A 144 3.63 4.16 12.59
C SER A 144 2.84 3.35 13.64
N PHE A 145 2.37 3.98 14.71
CA PHE A 145 1.50 3.33 15.68
C PHE A 145 0.15 2.94 15.06
N GLY A 146 -0.40 3.82 14.23
CA GLY A 146 -1.65 3.56 13.52
C GLY A 146 -1.52 2.42 12.52
N THR A 147 -0.51 2.43 11.66
CA THR A 147 -0.26 1.35 10.70
C THR A 147 -0.04 0.00 11.39
N LYS A 148 0.68 -0.02 12.52
CA LYS A 148 0.83 -1.22 13.33
C LYS A 148 -0.50 -1.70 13.90
N LEU A 149 -1.30 -0.82 14.48
CA LEU A 149 -2.63 -1.16 15.01
C LEU A 149 -3.53 -1.77 13.93
N ILE A 150 -3.54 -1.19 12.73
CA ILE A 150 -4.32 -1.71 11.61
C ILE A 150 -3.84 -3.10 11.18
N LYS A 151 -2.52 -3.34 11.11
CA LYS A 151 -1.97 -4.67 10.83
C LYS A 151 -2.37 -5.69 11.91
N ASP A 152 -2.36 -5.32 13.18
CA ASP A 152 -2.78 -6.18 14.30
C ASP A 152 -4.29 -6.52 14.20
N ILE A 153 -5.13 -5.58 13.81
CA ILE A 153 -6.57 -5.82 13.58
C ILE A 153 -6.77 -6.79 12.41
N LEU A 154 -6.07 -6.59 11.29
CA LEU A 154 -6.11 -7.50 10.15
C LEU A 154 -5.66 -8.91 10.54
N GLY A 155 -4.62 -9.03 11.35
CA GLY A 155 -4.17 -10.32 11.87
C GLY A 155 -5.25 -11.03 12.71
N ARG A 156 -5.98 -10.30 13.54
CA ARG A 156 -7.11 -10.86 14.31
C ARG A 156 -8.26 -11.31 13.41
N LEU A 157 -8.56 -10.57 12.36
CA LEU A 157 -9.59 -10.97 11.38
C LEU A 157 -9.23 -12.28 10.68
N GLU A 158 -7.96 -12.48 10.33
CA GLU A 158 -7.48 -13.71 9.70
C GLU A 158 -7.75 -14.96 10.56
N TYR A 159 -7.58 -14.85 11.87
CA TYR A 159 -7.81 -15.94 12.82
C TYR A 159 -9.25 -16.00 13.35
N GLY A 160 -10.17 -15.20 12.81
CA GLY A 160 -11.57 -15.17 13.25
C GLY A 160 -11.78 -14.59 14.64
N VAL A 161 -10.81 -13.84 15.17
CA VAL A 161 -10.91 -13.17 16.47
C VAL A 161 -11.53 -11.80 16.28
N TYR A 162 -12.82 -11.71 16.57
CA TYR A 162 -13.56 -10.45 16.57
C TYR A 162 -13.61 -9.89 18.00
N SER A 163 -13.13 -8.69 18.18
CA SER A 163 -13.28 -7.95 19.44
C SER A 163 -14.02 -6.65 19.21
#